data_5b76a7f735b15ab674a8513cb2058063
#
_entry.id   5b76a7f735b15ab674a8513cb2058063
#
_cell.length_a   1.000
_cell.length_b   1.000
_cell.length_c   1.000
_cell.angle_alpha   90.00
_cell.angle_beta   90.00
_cell.angle_gamma   90.00
#
_symmetry.space_group_name_H-M   'P 1'
#
loop_
_entity.id
_entity.type
_entity.pdbx_description
1 polymer ?
#
loop_
_entity_poly.entity_id
_entity_poly.type
_entity_poly.pdbx_seq_one_letter_code
_entity_poly.pdbx_strand_id
1 'polypeptide(L)'
;MTDKAGQVIDGPSTGRFAFERPSRFAWKTEKPYVQDIVSDGKTIRLYDKDLDQLTVKSAETMVSGAPAALLFGRAEALENFTLTEVKAPEGAVTAVKAEPKTQDAAFVSAVVGFDAAGLPAVLVLTDAFGGRTQLVLTDVVTNRALPEGIFMVKTGPETTVLEDRTALF
;
A
#
# COMPACT_ATOMS: atom_id res chain seq x y z
N MET A 1 -1.64 8.97 -10.64
CA MET A 1 -0.63 8.22 -11.41
C MET A 1 -0.16 9.05 -12.61
N THR A 2 1.10 9.04 -12.90
CA THR A 2 1.68 9.71 -14.07
C THR A 2 2.46 8.73 -14.93
N ASP A 3 2.53 9.00 -16.23
CA ASP A 3 3.40 8.24 -17.14
C ASP A 3 4.86 8.70 -17.00
N LYS A 4 5.75 8.09 -17.78
CA LYS A 4 7.17 8.43 -17.71
C LYS A 4 7.49 9.84 -18.23
N ALA A 5 6.56 10.46 -18.96
CA ALA A 5 6.68 11.85 -19.40
C ALA A 5 6.14 12.85 -18.37
N GLY A 6 5.59 12.36 -17.26
CA GLY A 6 5.02 13.17 -16.19
C GLY A 6 3.57 13.61 -16.42
N GLN A 7 2.91 13.05 -17.44
CA GLN A 7 1.50 13.34 -17.70
C GLN A 7 0.61 12.53 -16.77
N VAL A 8 -0.42 13.17 -16.23
CA VAL A 8 -1.40 12.48 -15.39
C VAL A 8 -2.25 11.57 -16.26
N ILE A 9 -2.17 10.27 -16.02
CA ILE A 9 -2.94 9.24 -16.75
C ILE A 9 -4.10 8.69 -15.95
N ASP A 10 -4.09 8.92 -14.63
CA ASP A 10 -5.17 8.53 -13.76
C ASP A 10 -5.35 9.64 -12.71
N GLY A 11 -6.60 10.01 -12.48
CA GLY A 11 -6.93 11.09 -11.56
C GLY A 11 -6.57 10.78 -10.09
N PRO A 12 -6.63 11.77 -9.21
CA PRO A 12 -6.33 11.57 -7.81
C PRO A 12 -7.36 10.67 -7.15
N SER A 13 -6.88 9.75 -6.32
CA SER A 13 -7.70 8.95 -5.43
C SER A 13 -7.49 9.42 -4.00
N THR A 14 -8.54 9.34 -3.19
CA THR A 14 -8.48 9.66 -1.77
C THR A 14 -8.99 8.50 -0.94
N GLY A 15 -8.49 8.38 0.26
CA GLY A 15 -8.89 7.31 1.15
C GLY A 15 -8.21 7.41 2.50
N ARG A 16 -8.27 6.32 3.23
CA ARG A 16 -7.68 6.18 4.56
C ARG A 16 -6.89 4.90 4.65
N PHE A 17 -5.84 4.92 5.47
CA PHE A 17 -5.18 3.69 5.82
C PHE A 17 -4.92 3.65 7.33
N ALA A 18 -4.84 2.43 7.85
CA ALA A 18 -4.43 2.16 9.21
C ALA A 18 -3.61 0.89 9.22
N PHE A 19 -2.69 0.77 10.14
CA PHE A 19 -1.98 -0.48 10.32
C PHE A 19 -1.61 -0.72 11.79
N GLU A 20 -1.52 -1.98 12.11
CA GLU A 20 -1.06 -2.47 13.41
C GLU A 20 -0.04 -3.57 13.14
N ARG A 21 1.18 -3.34 13.60
CA ARG A 21 2.24 -4.32 13.42
C ARG A 21 1.93 -5.61 14.16
N PRO A 22 2.34 -6.79 13.67
CA PRO A 22 3.28 -6.94 12.53
C PRO A 22 2.65 -7.00 11.14
N SER A 23 1.34 -7.24 11.01
CA SER A 23 0.79 -7.57 9.67
C SER A 23 -0.70 -7.24 9.48
N ARG A 24 -1.31 -6.50 10.39
CA ARG A 24 -2.70 -6.04 10.24
C ARG A 24 -2.70 -4.67 9.60
N PHE A 25 -3.48 -4.51 8.54
CA PHE A 25 -3.65 -3.21 7.89
C PHE A 25 -5.04 -3.07 7.25
N ALA A 26 -5.42 -1.83 7.03
CA ALA A 26 -6.60 -1.46 6.28
C ALA A 26 -6.26 -0.31 5.34
N TRP A 27 -6.44 -0.55 4.06
CA TRP A 27 -6.27 0.43 3.01
C TRP A 27 -7.63 0.64 2.35
N LYS A 28 -8.25 1.78 2.58
CA LYS A 28 -9.61 2.06 2.12
C LYS A 28 -9.60 3.24 1.17
N THR A 29 -9.88 2.98 -0.09
CA THR A 29 -10.07 4.01 -1.11
C THR A 29 -11.52 4.46 -1.09
N GLU A 30 -11.75 5.76 -1.01
CA GLU A 30 -13.09 6.36 -0.92
C GLU A 30 -13.51 6.99 -2.24
N LYS A 31 -12.57 7.52 -2.99
CA LYS A 31 -12.82 8.20 -4.29
C LYS A 31 -11.70 7.88 -5.27
N PRO A 32 -11.97 7.80 -6.58
CA PRO A 32 -13.29 7.87 -7.23
C PRO A 32 -14.13 6.60 -7.04
N TYR A 33 -13.51 5.46 -6.74
CA TYR A 33 -14.15 4.17 -6.55
C TYR A 33 -13.88 3.65 -5.15
N VAL A 34 -14.90 3.07 -4.52
CA VAL A 34 -14.75 2.50 -3.19
C VAL A 34 -14.12 1.12 -3.28
N GLN A 35 -12.92 0.99 -2.75
CA GLN A 35 -12.20 -0.27 -2.70
C GLN A 35 -11.50 -0.40 -1.35
N ASP A 36 -11.70 -1.52 -0.70
CA ASP A 36 -11.08 -1.84 0.59
C ASP A 36 -10.09 -2.99 0.44
N ILE A 37 -8.87 -2.79 0.91
CA ILE A 37 -7.86 -3.84 1.05
C ILE A 37 -7.55 -3.95 2.54
N VAL A 38 -7.88 -5.09 3.12
CA VAL A 38 -7.80 -5.27 4.58
C VAL A 38 -7.08 -6.58 4.89
N SER A 39 -6.15 -6.54 5.84
CA SER A 39 -5.47 -7.72 6.37
C SER A 39 -5.73 -7.86 7.86
N ASP A 40 -6.13 -9.05 8.28
CA ASP A 40 -6.25 -9.43 9.70
C ASP A 40 -4.97 -10.09 10.25
N GLY A 41 -3.93 -10.17 9.43
CA GLY A 41 -2.67 -10.84 9.75
C GLY A 41 -2.55 -12.26 9.19
N LYS A 42 -3.64 -12.87 8.80
CA LYS A 42 -3.69 -14.20 8.20
C LYS A 42 -4.24 -14.21 6.79
N THR A 43 -5.23 -13.37 6.54
CA THR A 43 -5.96 -13.30 5.28
C THR A 43 -6.02 -11.85 4.83
N ILE A 44 -5.87 -11.64 3.52
CA ILE A 44 -6.07 -10.35 2.88
C ILE A 44 -7.39 -10.40 2.13
N ARG A 45 -8.24 -9.41 2.36
CA ARG A 45 -9.52 -9.25 1.70
C ARG A 45 -9.50 -7.98 0.87
N LEU A 46 -9.77 -8.13 -0.41
CA LEU A 46 -9.95 -7.01 -1.33
C LEU A 46 -11.42 -6.96 -1.73
N TYR A 47 -12.10 -5.90 -1.35
CA TYR A 47 -13.49 -5.69 -1.67
C TYR A 47 -13.64 -4.53 -2.64
N ASP A 48 -14.27 -4.80 -3.77
CA ASP A 48 -14.65 -3.80 -4.75
C ASP A 48 -16.16 -3.59 -4.67
N LYS A 49 -16.55 -2.39 -4.26
CA LYS A 49 -17.97 -2.07 -4.04
C LYS A 49 -18.76 -2.00 -5.33
N ASP A 50 -18.17 -1.50 -6.40
CA ASP A 50 -18.86 -1.33 -7.68
C ASP A 50 -19.15 -2.67 -8.34
N LEU A 51 -18.25 -3.64 -8.14
CA LEU A 51 -18.44 -5.01 -8.63
C LEU A 51 -19.15 -5.91 -7.63
N ASP A 52 -19.36 -5.43 -6.40
CA ASP A 52 -19.83 -6.23 -5.26
C ASP A 52 -19.07 -7.57 -5.15
N GLN A 53 -17.75 -7.48 -5.24
CA GLN A 53 -16.86 -8.61 -5.29
C GLN A 53 -15.84 -8.57 -4.16
N LEU A 54 -15.73 -9.68 -3.45
CA LEU A 54 -14.72 -9.88 -2.41
C LEU A 54 -13.71 -10.91 -2.90
N THR A 55 -12.44 -10.52 -2.97
CA THR A 55 -11.33 -11.44 -3.24
C THR A 55 -10.60 -11.73 -1.94
N VAL A 56 -10.40 -12.99 -1.64
CA VAL A 56 -9.73 -13.46 -0.42
C VAL A 56 -8.40 -14.10 -0.80
N LYS A 57 -7.31 -13.64 -0.18
CA LYS A 57 -5.96 -14.16 -0.40
C LYS A 57 -5.30 -14.47 0.94
N SER A 58 -4.35 -15.40 0.94
CA SER A 58 -3.51 -15.61 2.12
C SER A 58 -2.57 -14.42 2.32
N ALA A 59 -2.37 -14.01 3.57
CA ALA A 59 -1.41 -12.95 3.89
C ALA A 59 0.03 -13.35 3.56
N GLU A 60 0.33 -14.63 3.47
CA GLU A 60 1.62 -15.14 3.04
C GLU A 60 1.93 -14.82 1.58
N THR A 61 0.89 -14.59 0.76
CA THR A 61 1.07 -14.18 -0.64
C THR A 61 1.42 -12.71 -0.78
N MET A 62 1.29 -11.92 0.29
CA MET A 62 1.80 -10.55 0.35
C MET A 62 3.31 -10.55 0.57
N VAL A 63 3.99 -11.13 -0.40
CA VAL A 63 5.40 -11.40 -0.33
C VAL A 63 6.21 -10.13 -0.57
N SER A 64 7.41 -10.21 -0.13
CA SER A 64 8.57 -9.41 -0.54
C SER A 64 8.38 -8.75 -1.91
N GLY A 65 8.34 -7.45 -1.95
CA GLY A 65 8.13 -6.67 -3.18
C GLY A 65 6.80 -5.95 -3.26
N ALA A 66 5.86 -6.21 -2.36
CA ALA A 66 4.63 -5.42 -2.30
C ALA A 66 4.90 -4.02 -1.72
N PRO A 67 4.38 -2.95 -2.33
CA PRO A 67 4.58 -1.59 -1.82
C PRO A 67 4.16 -1.41 -0.35
N ALA A 68 3.08 -2.08 0.03
CA ALA A 68 2.57 -2.04 1.39
C ALA A 68 3.57 -2.55 2.43
N ALA A 69 4.44 -3.50 2.06
CA ALA A 69 5.46 -4.03 2.97
C ALA A 69 6.48 -2.98 3.42
N LEU A 70 6.68 -1.92 2.63
CA LEU A 70 7.57 -0.82 2.99
C LEU A 70 7.01 0.03 4.13
N LEU A 71 5.70 0.11 4.24
CA LEU A 71 5.05 0.96 5.25
C LEU A 71 4.70 0.18 6.52
N PHE A 72 4.16 -1.02 6.38
CA PHE A 72 3.62 -1.79 7.52
C PHE A 72 4.00 -3.26 7.52
N GLY A 73 4.95 -3.66 6.71
CA GLY A 73 5.48 -5.00 6.73
C GLY A 73 6.40 -5.27 7.91
N ARG A 74 6.75 -6.54 8.10
CA ARG A 74 7.74 -6.94 9.09
C ARG A 74 9.12 -6.45 8.68
N ALA A 75 10.02 -6.32 9.66
CA ALA A 75 11.40 -5.92 9.39
C ALA A 75 12.10 -6.84 8.39
N GLU A 76 11.79 -8.13 8.42
CA GLU A 76 12.32 -9.12 7.49
C GLU A 76 11.94 -8.83 6.03
N ALA A 77 10.78 -8.19 5.81
CA ALA A 77 10.36 -7.82 4.46
C ALA A 77 11.29 -6.79 3.82
N LEU A 78 11.91 -5.93 4.62
CA LEU A 78 12.86 -4.93 4.14
C LEU A 78 14.17 -5.54 3.62
N GLU A 79 14.50 -6.76 4.03
CA GLU A 79 15.69 -7.47 3.54
C GLU A 79 15.60 -7.81 2.05
N ASN A 80 14.38 -7.80 1.49
CA ASN A 80 14.16 -8.04 0.07
C ASN A 80 14.38 -6.81 -0.81
N PHE A 81 14.76 -5.69 -0.19
CA PHE A 81 15.00 -4.43 -0.88
C PHE A 81 16.42 -3.94 -0.65
N THR A 82 16.98 -3.29 -1.67
CA THR A 82 18.18 -2.47 -1.52
C THR A 82 17.75 -1.07 -1.10
N LEU A 83 18.19 -0.62 0.06
CA LEU A 83 17.82 0.67 0.61
C LEU A 83 18.94 1.68 0.41
N THR A 84 18.62 2.85 -0.10
CA THR A 84 19.56 3.94 -0.36
C THR A 84 18.97 5.25 0.12
N GLU A 85 19.74 6.04 0.86
CA GLU A 85 19.33 7.39 1.21
C GLU A 85 19.35 8.28 -0.06
N VAL A 86 18.28 9.04 -0.27
CA VAL A 86 18.12 9.91 -1.42
C VAL A 86 17.61 11.29 -0.98
N LYS A 87 17.65 12.25 -1.91
CA LYS A 87 17.07 13.57 -1.66
C LYS A 87 15.57 13.45 -1.40
N ALA A 88 15.11 14.13 -0.36
CA ALA A 88 13.70 14.12 0.01
C ALA A 88 12.84 14.78 -1.08
N PRO A 89 11.71 14.15 -1.47
CA PRO A 89 10.73 14.79 -2.33
C PRO A 89 10.00 15.91 -1.58
N GLU A 90 9.24 16.71 -2.33
CA GLU A 90 8.42 17.76 -1.73
C GLU A 90 7.46 17.18 -0.68
N GLY A 91 7.38 17.82 0.47
CA GLY A 91 6.58 17.37 1.60
C GLY A 91 7.32 16.47 2.59
N ALA A 92 8.58 16.14 2.34
CA ALA A 92 9.41 15.32 3.21
C ALA A 92 10.72 16.02 3.57
N VAL A 93 11.32 15.61 4.68
CA VAL A 93 12.62 16.13 5.17
C VAL A 93 13.75 15.18 4.84
N THR A 94 13.49 13.88 4.96
CA THR A 94 14.42 12.81 4.61
C THR A 94 13.74 11.77 3.73
N ALA A 95 14.50 10.99 3.00
CA ALA A 95 13.91 9.95 2.15
C ALA A 95 14.86 8.77 1.96
N VAL A 96 14.26 7.61 1.78
CA VAL A 96 14.92 6.35 1.46
C VAL A 96 14.33 5.79 0.19
N LYS A 97 15.18 5.40 -0.74
CA LYS A 97 14.80 4.67 -1.95
C LYS A 97 14.93 3.18 -1.69
N ALA A 98 13.89 2.44 -1.99
CA ALA A 98 13.87 0.99 -1.92
C ALA A 98 13.76 0.40 -3.32
N GLU A 99 14.69 -0.48 -3.66
CA GLU A 99 14.69 -1.20 -4.93
C GLU A 99 14.55 -2.70 -4.64
N PRO A 100 13.51 -3.37 -5.19
CA PRO A 100 13.36 -4.80 -4.98
C PRO A 100 14.56 -5.59 -5.51
N LYS A 101 15.01 -6.58 -4.75
CA LYS A 101 16.08 -7.49 -5.16
C LYS A 101 15.63 -8.52 -6.19
N THR A 102 14.31 -8.71 -6.32
CA THR A 102 13.69 -9.62 -7.29
C THR A 102 13.06 -8.84 -8.42
N GLN A 103 13.00 -9.45 -9.62
CA GLN A 103 12.40 -8.83 -10.81
C GLN A 103 10.88 -9.00 -10.87
N ASP A 104 10.30 -9.79 -9.98
CA ASP A 104 8.87 -10.10 -9.97
C ASP A 104 8.02 -9.09 -9.16
N ALA A 105 8.65 -8.01 -8.71
CA ALA A 105 7.95 -6.98 -7.97
C ALA A 105 7.05 -6.12 -8.86
N ALA A 106 5.96 -5.62 -8.29
CA ALA A 106 5.02 -4.74 -8.98
C ALA A 106 5.62 -3.36 -9.32
N PHE A 107 6.77 -3.03 -8.78
CA PHE A 107 7.46 -1.76 -8.99
C PHE A 107 8.98 -1.97 -9.09
N VAL A 108 9.66 -1.04 -9.73
CA VAL A 108 11.13 -1.08 -9.85
C VAL A 108 11.81 -0.24 -8.78
N SER A 109 11.13 0.76 -8.25
CA SER A 109 11.62 1.54 -7.12
C SER A 109 10.48 2.19 -6.34
N ALA A 110 10.72 2.40 -5.06
CA ALA A 110 9.84 3.16 -4.19
C ALA A 110 10.69 4.14 -3.39
N VAL A 111 10.26 5.40 -3.32
CA VAL A 111 10.87 6.40 -2.46
C VAL A 111 9.91 6.69 -1.32
N VAL A 112 10.34 6.44 -0.10
CA VAL A 112 9.57 6.78 1.10
C VAL A 112 10.16 8.04 1.70
N GLY A 113 9.40 9.11 1.70
CA GLY A 113 9.77 10.38 2.33
C GLY A 113 9.19 10.47 3.73
N PHE A 114 10.00 10.95 4.67
CA PHE A 114 9.63 11.10 6.07
C PHE A 114 9.59 12.58 6.46
N ASP A 115 8.69 12.93 7.35
CA ASP A 115 8.61 14.28 7.91
C ASP A 115 9.66 14.50 9.01
N ALA A 116 9.65 15.69 9.62
CA ALA A 116 10.58 16.04 10.68
C ALA A 116 10.43 15.18 11.95
N ALA A 117 9.26 14.56 12.15
CA ALA A 117 9.00 13.63 13.25
C ALA A 117 9.42 12.18 12.92
N GLY A 118 9.90 11.92 11.71
CA GLY A 118 10.28 10.58 11.26
C GLY A 118 9.12 9.72 10.81
N LEU A 119 7.94 10.31 10.57
CA LEU A 119 6.77 9.61 10.08
C LEU A 119 6.72 9.62 8.56
N PRO A 120 6.22 8.56 7.91
CA PRO A 120 6.05 8.56 6.46
C PRO A 120 5.08 9.66 6.03
N ALA A 121 5.49 10.48 5.08
CA ALA A 121 4.72 11.61 4.57
C ALA A 121 4.40 11.46 3.07
N VAL A 122 5.31 10.87 2.31
CA VAL A 122 5.18 10.69 0.87
C VAL A 122 5.72 9.33 0.47
N LEU A 123 5.02 8.68 -0.45
CA LEU A 123 5.50 7.45 -1.08
C LEU A 123 5.41 7.63 -2.59
N VAL A 124 6.52 7.46 -3.30
CA VAL A 124 6.56 7.52 -4.76
C VAL A 124 6.96 6.16 -5.29
N LEU A 125 6.04 5.52 -6.02
CA LEU A 125 6.27 4.24 -6.67
C LEU A 125 6.55 4.45 -8.14
N THR A 126 7.56 3.76 -8.67
CA THR A 126 7.85 3.74 -10.11
C THR A 126 7.71 2.30 -10.62
N ASP A 127 6.88 2.11 -11.63
CA ASP A 127 6.68 0.81 -12.26
C ASP A 127 7.73 0.53 -13.34
N ALA A 128 7.69 -0.68 -13.90
CA ALA A 128 8.64 -1.12 -14.92
C ALA A 128 8.53 -0.35 -16.24
N PHE A 129 7.43 0.37 -16.46
CA PHE A 129 7.16 1.14 -17.67
C PHE A 129 7.49 2.63 -17.50
N GLY A 130 7.95 3.02 -16.31
CA GLY A 130 8.28 4.40 -15.97
C GLY A 130 7.10 5.21 -15.44
N GLY A 131 5.94 4.58 -15.25
CA GLY A 131 4.79 5.20 -14.60
C GLY A 131 5.06 5.46 -13.12
N ARG A 132 4.56 6.56 -12.62
CA ARG A 132 4.74 6.96 -11.22
C ARG A 132 3.41 7.10 -10.51
N THR A 133 3.34 6.54 -9.31
CA THR A 133 2.21 6.72 -8.39
C THR A 133 2.73 7.42 -7.15
N GLN A 134 2.17 8.57 -6.83
CA GLN A 134 2.52 9.32 -5.63
C GLN A 134 1.40 9.23 -4.61
N LEU A 135 1.76 8.86 -3.38
CA LEU A 135 0.88 8.86 -2.22
C LEU A 135 1.33 9.94 -1.27
N VAL A 136 0.42 10.81 -0.89
CA VAL A 136 0.66 11.82 0.15
C VAL A 136 -0.12 11.41 1.38
N LEU A 137 0.59 11.26 2.49
CA LEU A 137 0.03 10.82 3.77
C LEU A 137 -0.18 12.05 4.66
N THR A 138 -1.40 12.29 5.06
CA THR A 138 -1.77 13.41 5.92
C THR A 138 -2.42 12.90 7.21
N ASP A 139 -2.39 13.71 8.25
CA ASP A 139 -3.04 13.41 9.54
C ASP A 139 -2.60 12.06 10.13
N VAL A 140 -1.30 11.76 10.01
CA VAL A 140 -0.74 10.51 10.53
C VAL A 140 -0.68 10.56 12.05
N VAL A 141 -1.34 9.60 12.69
CA VAL A 141 -1.36 9.45 14.15
C VAL A 141 -0.78 8.08 14.50
N THR A 142 0.14 8.05 15.44
CA THR A 142 0.83 6.82 15.87
C THR A 142 0.42 6.43 17.29
N ASN A 143 0.58 5.14 17.60
CA ASN A 143 0.35 4.60 18.95
C ASN A 143 -1.08 4.83 19.48
N ARG A 144 -2.05 4.92 18.58
CA ARG A 144 -3.46 5.06 18.91
C ARG A 144 -4.15 3.71 18.84
N ALA A 145 -5.02 3.42 19.81
CA ALA A 145 -5.86 2.24 19.76
C ALA A 145 -6.80 2.31 18.54
N LEU A 146 -6.82 1.24 17.74
CA LEU A 146 -7.67 1.13 16.55
C LEU A 146 -8.89 0.27 16.85
N PRO A 147 -10.09 0.65 16.37
CA PRO A 147 -11.25 -0.22 16.45
C PRO A 147 -11.02 -1.51 15.68
N GLU A 148 -11.42 -2.65 16.23
CA GLU A 148 -11.25 -3.94 15.54
C GLU A 148 -11.96 -3.99 14.18
N GLY A 149 -13.10 -3.32 14.05
CA GLY A 149 -13.86 -3.24 12.81
C GLY A 149 -13.12 -2.57 11.66
N ILE A 150 -12.03 -1.83 11.90
CA ILE A 150 -11.25 -1.20 10.84
C ILE A 150 -10.53 -2.21 9.95
N PHE A 151 -10.23 -3.40 10.49
CA PHE A 151 -9.58 -4.51 9.78
C PHE A 151 -10.59 -5.51 9.22
N MET A 152 -11.85 -5.12 9.10
CA MET A 152 -12.92 -5.96 8.60
C MET A 152 -13.55 -5.34 7.36
N VAL A 153 -14.06 -6.18 6.48
CA VAL A 153 -14.83 -5.77 5.29
C VAL A 153 -16.28 -6.14 5.52
N LYS A 154 -17.17 -5.19 5.27
CA LYS A 154 -18.62 -5.42 5.31
C LYS A 154 -19.10 -5.80 3.91
N THR A 155 -19.64 -6.99 3.78
CA THR A 155 -20.21 -7.51 2.54
C THR A 155 -21.69 -7.82 2.70
N GLY A 156 -22.42 -7.82 1.59
CA GLY A 156 -23.82 -8.21 1.56
C GLY A 156 -24.02 -9.71 1.23
N PRO A 157 -25.26 -10.21 1.31
CA PRO A 157 -25.55 -11.62 1.01
C PRO A 157 -25.35 -11.99 -0.45
N GLU A 158 -25.33 -11.00 -1.36
CA GLU A 158 -25.16 -11.21 -2.80
C GLU A 158 -23.72 -10.99 -3.27
N THR A 159 -22.82 -10.64 -2.37
CA THR A 159 -21.42 -10.40 -2.71
C THR A 159 -20.78 -11.65 -3.28
N THR A 160 -20.16 -11.52 -4.45
CA THR A 160 -19.37 -12.60 -5.04
C THR A 160 -18.05 -12.75 -4.30
N VAL A 161 -17.77 -13.94 -3.81
CA VAL A 161 -16.51 -14.25 -3.09
C VAL A 161 -15.60 -15.06 -3.98
N LEU A 162 -14.38 -14.56 -4.21
CA LEU A 162 -13.34 -15.25 -4.95
C LEU A 162 -12.17 -15.56 -4.01
N GLU A 163 -11.67 -16.79 -4.06
CA GLU A 163 -10.43 -17.14 -3.41
C GLU A 163 -9.32 -17.18 -4.43
N ASP A 164 -8.29 -16.42 -4.19
CA ASP A 164 -7.15 -16.32 -5.08
C ASP A 164 -5.87 -16.63 -4.29
N ARG A 165 -5.03 -17.50 -4.87
CA ARG A 165 -3.74 -17.89 -4.29
C ARG A 165 -2.57 -17.18 -4.94
N THR A 166 -2.81 -16.32 -5.91
CA THR A 166 -1.77 -15.53 -6.56
C THR A 166 -1.41 -14.30 -5.74
N ALA A 167 -0.20 -13.76 -5.94
CA ALA A 167 0.21 -12.52 -5.27
C ALA A 167 -0.67 -11.34 -5.71
N LEU A 168 -0.98 -10.44 -4.76
CA LEU A 168 -1.77 -9.23 -5.02
C LEU A 168 -1.03 -8.20 -5.88
N PHE A 169 0.29 -8.20 -5.77
CA PHE A 169 1.16 -7.21 -6.40
C PHE A 169 2.33 -7.88 -7.09
#